data_bdd79adaceab45e2385b02d732b7100c
#
_entry.id   bdd79adaceab45e2385b02d732b7100c
#
_cell.length_a   1.000
_cell.length_b   1.000
_cell.length_c   1.000
_cell.angle_alpha   90.00
_cell.angle_beta   90.00
_cell.angle_gamma   90.00
#
_symmetry.space_group_name_H-M   'P 1'
#
loop_
_entity.id
_entity.type
_entity.pdbx_description
1 polymer ?
#
loop_
_entity_poly.entity_id
_entity_poly.type
_entity_poly.pdbx_seq_one_letter_code
_entity_poly.pdbx_strand_id
1 'polypeptide(L)'
;MDRHRTIFIFIFALVFLLVRDVYPAQKSLKVDVELVMVNVAVTDSDNRPVTDLKAENFQIFEDKVEQQIRYFSMEAAPMTLGIVFDISHSMERKLDFAKDAAMKFLEKGTPDDEYFLVEFSTRAKLAEGFTSDIRRLRDRLSLTPAQGATALYDAVYLGISKLKSGQHPKKALLLITDGEDNHSRYSRGDLREIVRESDAQIYVIDLGRALIGDLAEMTGGHLYRATVNDLEETCEKIALELKNQYVIGYESTNRDKDGKFRKLRVKVTPPPGTTRLNVRARNGYFAAHP
;
A
#
# COMPACT_ATOMS: atom_id res chain seq x y z
N MET A 1 -31.45 -5.30 80.55
CA MET A 1 -31.80 -5.22 79.12
C MET A 1 -30.70 -4.48 78.47
N ASP A 2 -29.98 -5.19 77.78
CA ASP A 2 -29.39 -5.38 76.51
C ASP A 2 -27.86 -5.21 76.39
N ARG A 3 -27.11 -5.87 77.25
CA ARG A 3 -25.66 -5.99 77.07
C ARG A 3 -25.29 -7.12 76.06
N HIS A 4 -26.18 -8.04 75.81
CA HIS A 4 -25.96 -9.19 74.94
C HIS A 4 -26.24 -8.92 73.42
N ARG A 5 -27.10 -7.92 73.12
CA ARG A 5 -27.40 -7.56 71.74
C ARG A 5 -26.30 -6.81 71.08
N THR A 6 -25.50 -6.03 71.78
CA THR A 6 -24.41 -5.23 71.19
C THR A 6 -23.18 -6.08 70.84
N ILE A 7 -22.95 -7.19 71.54
CA ILE A 7 -21.83 -8.08 71.34
C ILE A 7 -22.05 -8.92 70.04
N PHE A 8 -23.33 -9.32 69.78
CA PHE A 8 -23.62 -10.08 68.51
C PHE A 8 -23.50 -9.24 67.27
N ILE A 9 -23.78 -7.95 67.30
CA ILE A 9 -23.66 -7.06 66.14
C ILE A 9 -22.16 -6.81 65.79
N PHE A 10 -21.29 -6.72 66.80
CA PHE A 10 -19.85 -6.53 66.57
C PHE A 10 -19.14 -7.77 66.01
N ILE A 11 -19.59 -8.98 66.41
CA ILE A 11 -18.99 -10.22 65.85
C ILE A 11 -19.42 -10.46 64.41
N PHE A 12 -20.65 -10.08 64.02
CA PHE A 12 -21.11 -10.19 62.63
C PHE A 12 -20.44 -9.16 61.70
N ALA A 13 -20.12 -7.96 62.21
CA ALA A 13 -19.40 -6.94 61.46
C ALA A 13 -17.91 -7.30 61.26
N LEU A 14 -17.30 -8.03 62.23
CA LEU A 14 -15.90 -8.41 62.16
C LEU A 14 -15.65 -9.59 61.19
N VAL A 15 -16.64 -10.48 60.99
CA VAL A 15 -16.55 -11.60 60.03
C VAL A 15 -16.72 -11.11 58.59
N PHE A 16 -17.45 -10.02 58.34
CA PHE A 16 -17.61 -9.45 56.99
C PHE A 16 -16.37 -8.65 56.49
N LEU A 17 -15.47 -8.29 57.39
CA LEU A 17 -14.25 -7.54 57.07
C LEU A 17 -13.06 -8.44 56.74
N LEU A 18 -13.16 -9.77 56.88
CA LEU A 18 -12.09 -10.72 56.64
C LEU A 18 -12.24 -11.54 55.34
N VAL A 19 -13.37 -11.44 54.65
CA VAL A 19 -13.51 -12.00 53.30
C VAL A 19 -13.23 -10.89 52.29
N ARG A 20 -11.97 -10.44 52.20
CA ARG A 20 -11.49 -9.85 51.00
C ARG A 20 -11.33 -10.98 49.98
N ASP A 21 -12.27 -11.07 49.06
CA ASP A 21 -12.13 -11.88 47.89
C ASP A 21 -10.78 -11.54 47.24
N VAL A 22 -9.81 -12.41 47.44
CA VAL A 22 -8.57 -12.44 46.68
C VAL A 22 -8.97 -12.98 45.31
N TYR A 23 -9.59 -12.14 44.49
CA TYR A 23 -9.64 -12.42 43.06
C TYR A 23 -8.22 -12.34 42.57
N PRO A 24 -7.63 -13.43 42.05
CA PRO A 24 -6.35 -13.33 41.41
C PRO A 24 -6.55 -12.37 40.23
N ALA A 25 -5.82 -11.27 40.23
CA ALA A 25 -5.78 -10.36 39.09
C ALA A 25 -5.43 -11.20 37.87
N GLN A 26 -6.42 -11.49 37.03
CA GLN A 26 -6.23 -12.13 35.74
C GLN A 26 -5.34 -11.17 34.98
N LYS A 27 -4.02 -11.42 34.97
CA LYS A 27 -3.09 -10.79 34.03
C LYS A 27 -3.61 -11.16 32.65
N SER A 28 -4.36 -10.26 32.03
CA SER A 28 -4.63 -10.36 30.61
C SER A 28 -3.28 -10.32 29.90
N LEU A 29 -2.81 -11.46 29.46
CA LEU A 29 -1.70 -11.51 28.52
C LEU A 29 -2.22 -10.80 27.25
N LYS A 30 -1.85 -9.53 27.08
CA LYS A 30 -1.92 -8.88 25.77
C LYS A 30 -0.85 -9.53 24.92
N VAL A 31 -1.23 -10.52 24.15
CA VAL A 31 -0.42 -11.01 23.07
C VAL A 31 -0.62 -10.01 21.95
N ASP A 32 0.32 -9.08 21.80
CA ASP A 32 0.39 -8.24 20.60
C ASP A 32 0.79 -9.16 19.44
N VAL A 33 -0.22 -9.62 18.70
CA VAL A 33 -0.02 -10.38 17.47
C VAL A 33 0.20 -9.37 16.36
N GLU A 34 1.44 -9.18 15.94
CA GLU A 34 1.79 -8.36 14.80
C GLU A 34 1.52 -9.16 13.51
N LEU A 35 0.48 -8.76 12.78
CA LEU A 35 0.16 -9.38 11.49
C LEU A 35 0.94 -8.71 10.37
N VAL A 36 1.58 -9.52 9.55
CA VAL A 36 2.16 -9.06 8.29
C VAL A 36 1.04 -8.99 7.26
N MET A 37 0.69 -7.76 6.86
CA MET A 37 -0.38 -7.52 5.88
C MET A 37 0.20 -7.44 4.48
N VAL A 38 -0.41 -8.15 3.53
CA VAL A 38 0.03 -8.24 2.14
C VAL A 38 -1.15 -7.96 1.22
N ASN A 39 -1.04 -6.91 0.40
CA ASN A 39 -1.99 -6.66 -0.68
C ASN A 39 -1.65 -7.55 -1.87
N VAL A 40 -2.65 -8.23 -2.41
CA VAL A 40 -2.50 -9.18 -3.51
C VAL A 40 -3.46 -8.81 -4.62
N ALA A 41 -2.92 -8.43 -5.77
CA ALA A 41 -3.70 -8.30 -6.99
C ALA A 41 -3.73 -9.64 -7.73
N VAL A 42 -4.92 -10.07 -8.12
CA VAL A 42 -5.12 -11.25 -8.97
C VAL A 42 -5.90 -10.83 -10.20
N THR A 43 -5.33 -11.07 -11.38
CA THR A 43 -5.98 -10.74 -12.65
C THR A 43 -6.00 -11.93 -13.60
N ASP A 44 -6.93 -11.92 -14.55
CA ASP A 44 -6.95 -12.85 -15.66
C ASP A 44 -5.89 -12.49 -16.74
N SER A 45 -5.93 -13.21 -17.88
CA SER A 45 -5.03 -12.94 -19.02
C SER A 45 -5.22 -11.56 -19.66
N ASP A 46 -6.40 -10.96 -19.49
CA ASP A 46 -6.75 -9.63 -20.03
C ASP A 46 -6.50 -8.52 -19.02
N ASN A 47 -5.81 -8.83 -17.90
CA ASN A 47 -5.57 -7.93 -16.77
C ASN A 47 -6.84 -7.43 -16.07
N ARG A 48 -7.97 -8.18 -16.13
CA ARG A 48 -9.18 -7.87 -15.37
C ARG A 48 -9.06 -8.47 -13.97
N PRO A 49 -9.44 -7.73 -12.92
CA PRO A 49 -9.42 -8.26 -11.55
C PRO A 49 -10.32 -9.50 -11.42
N VAL A 50 -9.80 -10.53 -10.76
CA VAL A 50 -10.55 -11.73 -10.36
C VAL A 50 -10.92 -11.56 -8.89
N THR A 51 -12.23 -11.50 -8.59
CA THR A 51 -12.75 -11.02 -7.29
C THR A 51 -13.55 -12.07 -6.51
N ASP A 52 -13.66 -13.28 -7.01
CA ASP A 52 -14.46 -14.38 -6.45
C ASP A 52 -13.63 -15.45 -5.73
N LEU A 53 -12.34 -15.19 -5.50
CA LEU A 53 -11.46 -16.12 -4.81
C LEU A 53 -11.66 -16.05 -3.29
N LYS A 54 -11.48 -17.21 -2.63
CA LYS A 54 -11.56 -17.36 -1.18
C LYS A 54 -10.18 -17.57 -0.58
N ALA A 55 -10.07 -17.46 0.74
CA ALA A 55 -8.80 -17.66 1.46
C ALA A 55 -8.15 -19.02 1.13
N GLU A 56 -8.94 -20.07 0.91
CA GLU A 56 -8.49 -21.42 0.55
C GLU A 56 -7.78 -21.52 -0.81
N ASN A 57 -8.00 -20.52 -1.69
CA ASN A 57 -7.30 -20.44 -2.97
C ASN A 57 -5.87 -19.91 -2.83
N PHE A 58 -5.53 -19.32 -1.68
CA PHE A 58 -4.25 -18.64 -1.47
C PHE A 58 -3.32 -19.45 -0.58
N GLN A 59 -2.05 -19.43 -0.93
CA GLN A 59 -0.94 -19.86 -0.10
C GLN A 59 0.09 -18.75 -0.03
N ILE A 60 0.55 -18.41 1.17
CA ILE A 60 1.59 -17.40 1.40
C ILE A 60 2.83 -18.06 2.00
N PHE A 61 3.99 -17.70 1.49
CA PHE A 61 5.28 -18.23 1.93
C PHE A 61 6.18 -17.07 2.36
N GLU A 62 6.80 -17.19 3.52
CA GLU A 62 7.88 -16.33 3.98
C GLU A 62 9.16 -17.15 4.03
N ASP A 63 10.23 -16.68 3.38
CA ASP A 63 11.51 -17.40 3.26
C ASP A 63 11.36 -18.88 2.89
N LYS A 64 10.39 -19.20 2.02
CA LYS A 64 9.98 -20.54 1.55
C LYS A 64 9.20 -21.38 2.57
N VAL A 65 8.94 -20.88 3.78
CA VAL A 65 8.10 -21.52 4.80
C VAL A 65 6.65 -21.06 4.59
N GLU A 66 5.73 -21.99 4.43
CA GLU A 66 4.31 -21.69 4.32
C GLU A 66 3.78 -21.09 5.63
N GLN A 67 3.01 -20.01 5.52
CA GLN A 67 2.44 -19.27 6.64
C GLN A 67 0.92 -19.45 6.69
N GLN A 68 0.37 -19.52 7.89
CA GLN A 68 -1.07 -19.66 8.07
C GLN A 68 -1.75 -18.30 7.90
N ILE A 69 -2.67 -18.19 6.93
CA ILE A 69 -3.50 -17.00 6.76
C ILE A 69 -4.42 -16.84 7.99
N ARG A 70 -4.35 -15.70 8.65
CA ARG A 70 -5.14 -15.33 9.84
C ARG A 70 -6.21 -14.29 9.52
N TYR A 71 -5.97 -13.48 8.51
CA TYR A 71 -6.87 -12.45 8.03
C TYR A 71 -6.98 -12.53 6.51
N PHE A 72 -8.18 -12.39 6.01
CA PHE A 72 -8.46 -12.37 4.59
C PHE A 72 -9.64 -11.43 4.32
N SER A 73 -9.46 -10.45 3.45
CA SER A 73 -10.51 -9.52 3.04
C SER A 73 -10.29 -9.10 1.59
N MET A 74 -11.35 -8.69 0.94
CA MET A 74 -11.34 -8.01 -0.35
C MET A 74 -12.12 -6.68 -0.28
N GLU A 75 -12.37 -6.18 0.93
CA GLU A 75 -13.07 -4.91 1.09
C GLU A 75 -12.24 -3.75 0.54
N ALA A 76 -12.90 -2.88 -0.18
CA ALA A 76 -12.29 -1.64 -0.66
C ALA A 76 -12.00 -0.73 0.54
N ALA A 77 -10.73 -0.68 0.96
CA ALA A 77 -10.29 0.24 2.00
C ALA A 77 -9.83 1.57 1.38
N PRO A 78 -10.05 2.70 2.06
CA PRO A 78 -9.49 3.98 1.65
C PRO A 78 -7.97 3.89 1.51
N MET A 79 -7.41 4.64 0.57
CA MET A 79 -5.98 4.63 0.30
C MET A 79 -5.36 6.02 0.26
N THR A 80 -4.06 6.09 0.54
CA THR A 80 -3.24 7.26 0.21
C THR A 80 -2.54 7.01 -1.11
N LEU A 81 -2.81 7.87 -2.10
CA LEU A 81 -2.29 7.75 -3.45
C LEU A 81 -1.45 8.95 -3.83
N GLY A 82 -0.19 8.70 -4.22
CA GLY A 82 0.68 9.71 -4.82
C GLY A 82 0.65 9.61 -6.35
N ILE A 83 0.41 10.75 -7.00
CA ILE A 83 0.64 10.87 -8.44
C ILE A 83 2.03 11.48 -8.64
N VAL A 84 2.90 10.78 -9.37
CA VAL A 84 4.21 11.26 -9.79
C VAL A 84 4.18 11.49 -11.27
N PHE A 85 4.17 12.76 -11.68
CA PHE A 85 3.81 13.18 -13.01
C PHE A 85 5.00 13.82 -13.72
N ASP A 86 5.39 13.22 -14.83
CA ASP A 86 6.48 13.69 -15.69
C ASP A 86 6.04 14.91 -16.52
N ILE A 87 6.73 16.03 -16.35
CA ILE A 87 6.56 17.25 -17.10
C ILE A 87 7.84 17.64 -17.85
N SER A 88 8.72 16.66 -18.14
CA SER A 88 9.92 16.87 -18.93
C SER A 88 9.59 17.24 -20.38
N HIS A 89 10.56 17.77 -21.11
CA HIS A 89 10.37 18.24 -22.47
C HIS A 89 9.89 17.13 -23.43
N SER A 90 10.31 15.87 -23.22
CA SER A 90 9.87 14.72 -24.03
C SER A 90 8.36 14.47 -23.95
N MET A 91 7.73 14.86 -22.83
CA MET A 91 6.28 14.74 -22.62
C MET A 91 5.43 15.76 -23.40
N GLU A 92 6.02 16.78 -24.01
CA GLU A 92 5.29 17.92 -24.63
C GLU A 92 4.08 17.50 -25.47
N ARG A 93 4.26 16.50 -26.34
CA ARG A 93 3.18 16.01 -27.24
C ARG A 93 2.19 15.06 -26.56
N LYS A 94 2.50 14.57 -25.38
CA LYS A 94 1.72 13.58 -24.63
C LYS A 94 1.07 14.17 -23.40
N LEU A 95 1.50 15.37 -23.01
CA LEU A 95 1.22 15.96 -21.70
C LEU A 95 -0.28 16.10 -21.43
N ASP A 96 -1.04 16.62 -22.38
CA ASP A 96 -2.48 16.84 -22.21
C ASP A 96 -3.24 15.51 -22.11
N PHE A 97 -2.90 14.52 -22.94
CA PHE A 97 -3.45 13.17 -22.82
C PHE A 97 -3.13 12.54 -21.45
N ALA A 98 -1.91 12.74 -20.96
CA ALA A 98 -1.47 12.22 -19.67
C ALA A 98 -2.21 12.90 -18.50
N LYS A 99 -2.47 14.22 -18.59
CA LYS A 99 -3.29 14.95 -17.61
C LYS A 99 -4.71 14.43 -17.56
N ASP A 100 -5.36 14.28 -18.74
CA ASP A 100 -6.72 13.76 -18.84
C ASP A 100 -6.84 12.36 -18.28
N ALA A 101 -5.90 11.46 -18.61
CA ALA A 101 -5.86 10.11 -18.08
C ALA A 101 -5.63 10.06 -16.56
N ALA A 102 -4.74 10.90 -16.03
CA ALA A 102 -4.54 11.02 -14.58
C ALA A 102 -5.82 11.48 -13.89
N MET A 103 -6.58 12.41 -14.49
CA MET A 103 -7.85 12.85 -13.93
C MET A 103 -8.91 11.75 -13.96
N LYS A 104 -9.02 11.00 -15.06
CA LYS A 104 -9.90 9.82 -15.17
C LYS A 104 -9.58 8.77 -14.09
N PHE A 105 -8.31 8.54 -13.85
CA PHE A 105 -7.87 7.66 -12.76
C PHE A 105 -8.36 8.15 -11.40
N LEU A 106 -8.15 9.43 -11.07
CA LEU A 106 -8.55 10.05 -9.81
C LEU A 106 -10.08 10.03 -9.61
N GLU A 107 -10.87 10.21 -10.68
CA GLU A 107 -12.34 10.14 -10.66
C GLU A 107 -12.87 8.75 -10.28
N LYS A 108 -12.07 7.69 -10.40
CA LYS A 108 -12.41 6.35 -9.92
C LYS A 108 -12.20 6.18 -8.40
N GLY A 109 -11.59 7.14 -7.73
CA GLY A 109 -11.38 7.14 -6.29
C GLY A 109 -12.68 7.21 -5.47
N THR A 110 -12.54 7.09 -4.17
CA THR A 110 -13.62 7.28 -3.19
C THR A 110 -13.45 8.62 -2.47
N PRO A 111 -14.51 9.19 -1.86
CA PRO A 111 -14.39 10.42 -1.10
C PRO A 111 -13.41 10.34 0.09
N ASP A 112 -13.15 9.13 0.58
CA ASP A 112 -12.27 8.88 1.73
C ASP A 112 -10.81 8.68 1.31
N ASP A 113 -10.52 8.59 0.01
CA ASP A 113 -9.15 8.49 -0.49
C ASP A 113 -8.41 9.81 -0.32
N GLU A 114 -7.12 9.71 -0.08
CA GLU A 114 -6.21 10.85 0.09
C GLU A 114 -5.19 10.86 -1.05
N TYR A 115 -4.99 12.02 -1.65
CA TYR A 115 -4.12 12.20 -2.82
C TYR A 115 -3.05 13.25 -2.58
N PHE A 116 -1.92 13.13 -3.27
CA PHE A 116 -0.94 14.20 -3.44
C PHE A 116 -0.31 14.14 -4.82
N LEU A 117 0.31 15.24 -5.25
CA LEU A 117 0.93 15.37 -6.56
C LEU A 117 2.40 15.76 -6.43
N VAL A 118 3.27 14.96 -7.03
CA VAL A 118 4.66 15.28 -7.31
C VAL A 118 4.79 15.52 -8.81
N GLU A 119 5.24 16.69 -9.22
CA GLU A 119 5.65 16.98 -10.60
C GLU A 119 7.17 16.91 -10.71
N PHE A 120 7.67 16.41 -11.83
CA PHE A 120 9.10 16.40 -12.06
C PHE A 120 9.50 16.69 -13.51
N SER A 121 10.63 17.36 -13.64
CA SER A 121 11.40 17.55 -14.85
C SER A 121 12.88 17.57 -14.47
N THR A 122 13.59 18.65 -14.61
CA THR A 122 14.96 18.82 -14.10
C THR A 122 15.05 18.63 -12.57
N ARG A 123 13.98 18.83 -11.84
CA ARG A 123 13.84 18.59 -10.39
C ARG A 123 12.47 18.06 -10.07
N ALA A 124 12.41 17.21 -9.03
CA ALA A 124 11.16 16.80 -8.43
C ALA A 124 10.67 17.82 -7.40
N LYS A 125 9.36 18.08 -7.37
CA LYS A 125 8.72 18.97 -6.38
C LYS A 125 7.35 18.42 -5.98
N LEU A 126 6.98 18.62 -4.72
CA LEU A 126 5.61 18.42 -4.26
C LEU A 126 4.76 19.58 -4.81
N ALA A 127 3.94 19.29 -5.81
CA ALA A 127 3.11 20.30 -6.47
C ALA A 127 1.80 20.54 -5.72
N GLU A 128 1.22 19.47 -5.12
CA GLU A 128 0.06 19.56 -4.23
C GLU A 128 0.26 18.59 -3.05
N GLY A 129 -0.04 19.07 -1.83
CA GLY A 129 -0.01 18.28 -0.60
C GLY A 129 -1.20 17.32 -0.49
N PHE A 130 -1.32 16.63 0.64
CA PHE A 130 -2.45 15.72 0.86
C PHE A 130 -3.80 16.44 0.78
N THR A 131 -4.71 15.85 0.00
CA THR A 131 -6.08 16.35 -0.18
C THR A 131 -7.00 15.22 -0.65
N SER A 132 -8.27 15.27 -0.29
CA SER A 132 -9.33 14.44 -0.90
C SER A 132 -10.04 15.18 -2.06
N ASP A 133 -9.76 16.46 -2.25
CA ASP A 133 -10.35 17.26 -3.33
C ASP A 133 -9.54 17.14 -4.62
N ILE A 134 -9.99 16.25 -5.53
CA ILE A 134 -9.33 16.01 -6.82
C ILE A 134 -9.32 17.26 -7.73
N ARG A 135 -10.19 18.26 -7.48
CA ARG A 135 -10.21 19.52 -8.26
C ARG A 135 -8.91 20.29 -8.06
N ARG A 136 -8.33 20.26 -6.86
CA ARG A 136 -7.04 20.90 -6.57
C ARG A 136 -5.91 20.31 -7.41
N LEU A 137 -5.90 18.96 -7.58
CA LEU A 137 -4.92 18.29 -8.45
C LEU A 137 -5.15 18.65 -9.92
N ARG A 138 -6.42 18.72 -10.35
CA ARG A 138 -6.79 19.15 -11.72
C ARG A 138 -6.29 20.56 -12.02
N ASP A 139 -6.62 21.51 -11.14
CA ASP A 139 -6.22 22.90 -11.31
C ASP A 139 -4.69 23.03 -11.38
N ARG A 140 -3.99 22.23 -10.56
CA ARG A 140 -2.53 22.22 -10.56
C ARG A 140 -1.96 21.67 -11.85
N LEU A 141 -2.41 20.49 -12.29
CA LEU A 141 -1.95 19.86 -13.53
C LEU A 141 -2.24 20.73 -14.76
N SER A 142 -3.37 21.41 -14.81
CA SER A 142 -3.76 22.24 -15.97
C SER A 142 -2.78 23.41 -16.23
N LEU A 143 -2.12 23.91 -15.20
CA LEU A 143 -1.21 25.06 -15.28
C LEU A 143 0.24 24.67 -15.63
N THR A 144 0.55 23.40 -15.66
CA THR A 144 1.93 22.92 -15.79
C THR A 144 2.34 22.70 -17.22
N PRO A 145 3.34 23.41 -17.77
CA PRO A 145 3.90 23.19 -19.10
C PRO A 145 4.98 22.08 -19.08
N ALA A 146 5.20 21.44 -20.23
CA ALA A 146 6.33 20.52 -20.41
C ALA A 146 7.64 21.30 -20.55
N GLN A 147 8.68 20.92 -19.78
CA GLN A 147 9.99 21.56 -19.83
C GLN A 147 11.09 20.79 -19.10
N GLY A 148 12.32 20.97 -19.52
CA GLY A 148 13.49 20.49 -18.79
C GLY A 148 13.85 19.00 -19.03
N ALA A 149 14.76 18.51 -18.19
CA ALA A 149 15.27 17.13 -18.19
C ALA A 149 14.37 16.20 -17.36
N THR A 150 14.82 14.99 -17.03
CA THR A 150 14.01 13.95 -16.39
C THR A 150 14.70 13.44 -15.11
N ALA A 151 14.34 14.01 -13.94
CA ALA A 151 14.81 13.57 -12.62
C ALA A 151 13.85 12.52 -12.03
N LEU A 152 13.74 11.37 -12.69
CA LEU A 152 12.78 10.31 -12.39
C LEU A 152 13.00 9.68 -11.01
N TYR A 153 14.26 9.34 -10.67
CA TYR A 153 14.57 8.69 -9.39
C TYR A 153 14.32 9.64 -8.21
N ASP A 154 14.67 10.92 -8.36
CA ASP A 154 14.38 11.95 -7.35
C ASP A 154 12.86 12.06 -7.11
N ALA A 155 12.05 11.96 -8.17
CA ALA A 155 10.60 12.07 -8.08
C ALA A 155 9.95 10.87 -7.38
N VAL A 156 10.37 9.67 -7.72
CA VAL A 156 9.86 8.45 -7.06
C VAL A 156 10.32 8.42 -5.60
N TYR A 157 11.56 8.81 -5.32
CA TYR A 157 12.07 8.93 -3.96
C TYR A 157 11.23 9.91 -3.12
N LEU A 158 10.94 11.08 -3.67
CA LEU A 158 10.10 12.09 -3.02
C LEU A 158 8.67 11.56 -2.79
N GLY A 159 8.08 10.90 -3.79
CA GLY A 159 6.75 10.29 -3.71
C GLY A 159 6.65 9.25 -2.60
N ILE A 160 7.59 8.30 -2.53
CA ILE A 160 7.67 7.29 -1.48
C ILE A 160 7.85 7.94 -0.10
N SER A 161 8.77 8.92 0.00
CA SER A 161 9.00 9.62 1.26
C SER A 161 7.75 10.34 1.74
N LYS A 162 6.98 10.94 0.83
CA LYS A 162 5.72 11.61 1.15
C LYS A 162 4.64 10.60 1.60
N LEU A 163 4.54 9.43 0.95
CA LEU A 163 3.60 8.37 1.33
C LEU A 163 3.75 7.89 2.78
N LYS A 164 4.97 7.95 3.36
CA LYS A 164 5.19 7.56 4.76
C LYS A 164 4.29 8.31 5.74
N SER A 165 3.95 9.57 5.44
CA SER A 165 3.09 10.42 6.26
C SER A 165 1.61 10.43 5.85
N GLY A 166 1.21 9.58 4.90
CA GLY A 166 -0.20 9.41 4.51
C GLY A 166 -1.02 8.70 5.60
N GLN A 167 -2.32 9.05 5.70
CA GLN A 167 -3.20 8.58 6.78
C GLN A 167 -3.59 7.11 6.64
N HIS A 168 -3.70 6.61 5.40
CA HIS A 168 -4.23 5.28 5.15
C HIS A 168 -3.13 4.22 5.12
N PRO A 169 -3.39 3.02 5.67
CA PRO A 169 -2.44 1.91 5.61
C PRO A 169 -2.23 1.39 4.18
N LYS A 170 -3.26 1.49 3.32
CA LYS A 170 -3.14 1.17 1.91
C LYS A 170 -2.52 2.34 1.17
N LYS A 171 -1.35 2.13 0.56
CA LYS A 171 -0.55 3.16 -0.07
C LYS A 171 -0.16 2.76 -1.49
N ALA A 172 -0.31 3.68 -2.43
CA ALA A 172 0.11 3.46 -3.81
C ALA A 172 0.75 4.73 -4.41
N LEU A 173 1.63 4.51 -5.38
CA LEU A 173 2.23 5.55 -6.21
C LEU A 173 1.90 5.25 -7.67
N LEU A 174 1.29 6.19 -8.37
CA LEU A 174 1.10 6.14 -9.81
C LEU A 174 2.12 7.07 -10.46
N LEU A 175 3.07 6.50 -11.18
CA LEU A 175 4.04 7.22 -11.99
C LEU A 175 3.59 7.23 -13.44
N ILE A 176 3.55 8.42 -14.05
CA ILE A 176 3.30 8.60 -15.49
C ILE A 176 4.52 9.30 -16.08
N THR A 177 5.20 8.64 -17.00
CA THR A 177 6.45 9.13 -17.63
C THR A 177 6.65 8.54 -19.01
N ASP A 178 7.48 9.17 -19.83
CA ASP A 178 7.90 8.65 -21.12
C ASP A 178 9.43 8.47 -21.24
N GLY A 179 10.16 8.76 -20.16
CA GLY A 179 11.62 8.86 -20.19
C GLY A 179 12.36 7.98 -19.22
N GLU A 180 13.65 7.84 -19.56
CA GLU A 180 14.66 7.33 -18.66
C GLU A 180 15.19 8.46 -17.77
N ASP A 181 15.65 8.09 -16.57
CA ASP A 181 16.33 9.05 -15.71
C ASP A 181 17.61 9.58 -16.34
N ASN A 182 17.75 10.90 -16.36
CA ASN A 182 18.96 11.55 -16.89
C ASN A 182 19.44 12.75 -16.03
N HIS A 183 18.74 13.06 -14.93
CA HIS A 183 19.05 14.25 -14.15
C HIS A 183 18.87 14.10 -12.63
N SER A 184 18.60 12.90 -12.12
CA SER A 184 18.46 12.68 -10.69
C SER A 184 19.78 12.76 -9.95
N ARG A 185 19.70 13.15 -8.68
CA ARG A 185 20.80 13.10 -7.71
C ARG A 185 20.91 11.72 -7.05
N TYR A 186 19.77 11.06 -6.85
CA TYR A 186 19.71 9.70 -6.34
C TYR A 186 20.06 8.72 -7.45
N SER A 187 20.80 7.67 -7.09
CA SER A 187 21.09 6.55 -7.97
C SER A 187 19.92 5.56 -8.00
N ARG A 188 19.93 4.68 -8.99
CA ARG A 188 18.98 3.54 -9.00
C ARG A 188 19.12 2.63 -7.79
N GLY A 189 20.32 2.55 -7.19
CA GLY A 189 20.58 1.80 -5.96
C GLY A 189 19.84 2.39 -4.78
N ASP A 190 19.97 3.71 -4.58
CA ASP A 190 19.28 4.44 -3.51
C ASP A 190 17.75 4.30 -3.66
N LEU A 191 17.25 4.40 -4.90
CA LEU A 191 15.83 4.22 -5.19
C LEU A 191 15.36 2.79 -4.84
N ARG A 192 16.15 1.77 -5.19
CA ARG A 192 15.81 0.39 -4.85
C ARG A 192 15.72 0.16 -3.35
N GLU A 193 16.58 0.80 -2.58
CA GLU A 193 16.60 0.68 -1.12
C GLU A 193 15.33 1.25 -0.52
N ILE A 194 14.97 2.50 -0.83
CA ILE A 194 13.73 3.11 -0.33
C ILE A 194 12.46 2.37 -0.78
N VAL A 195 12.45 1.82 -2.00
CA VAL A 195 11.35 0.99 -2.50
C VAL A 195 11.18 -0.28 -1.67
N ARG A 196 12.27 -0.94 -1.30
CA ARG A 196 12.23 -2.16 -0.46
C ARG A 196 11.76 -1.90 0.97
N GLU A 197 12.03 -0.70 1.49
CA GLU A 197 11.58 -0.28 2.82
C GLU A 197 10.14 0.22 2.83
N SER A 198 9.56 0.45 1.66
CA SER A 198 8.22 1.02 1.51
C SER A 198 7.15 -0.07 1.53
N ASP A 199 6.00 0.26 2.16
CA ASP A 199 4.78 -0.55 2.05
C ASP A 199 3.91 -0.15 0.85
N ALA A 200 4.35 0.85 0.07
CA ALA A 200 3.59 1.38 -1.05
C ALA A 200 3.74 0.50 -2.29
N GLN A 201 2.64 0.30 -3.01
CA GLN A 201 2.66 -0.30 -4.34
C GLN A 201 2.98 0.77 -5.39
N ILE A 202 3.86 0.46 -6.33
CA ILE A 202 4.26 1.37 -7.39
C ILE A 202 3.70 0.88 -8.72
N TYR A 203 2.82 1.69 -9.31
CA TYR A 203 2.31 1.50 -10.65
C TYR A 203 2.97 2.50 -11.59
N VAL A 204 3.39 2.02 -12.74
CA VAL A 204 4.09 2.84 -13.73
C VAL A 204 3.32 2.78 -15.05
N ILE A 205 2.99 3.92 -15.59
CA ILE A 205 2.54 4.07 -16.97
C ILE A 205 3.71 4.61 -17.78
N ASP A 206 4.26 3.74 -18.62
CA ASP A 206 5.40 4.03 -19.49
C ASP A 206 4.92 4.39 -20.89
N LEU A 207 5.03 5.67 -21.23
CA LEU A 207 4.72 6.21 -22.57
C LEU A 207 5.96 6.22 -23.49
N GLY A 208 7.05 5.57 -23.07
CA GLY A 208 8.31 5.58 -23.81
C GLY A 208 9.29 4.48 -23.40
N ARG A 209 10.24 4.78 -22.54
CA ARG A 209 11.34 3.88 -22.15
C ARG A 209 11.70 3.95 -20.68
N ALA A 210 10.72 3.90 -19.79
CA ALA A 210 11.00 3.89 -18.35
C ALA A 210 11.65 2.56 -17.91
N LEU A 211 12.86 2.62 -17.34
CA LEU A 211 13.64 1.45 -16.91
C LEU A 211 13.48 1.14 -15.41
N ILE A 212 12.26 1.23 -14.87
CA ILE A 212 11.99 0.98 -13.44
C ILE A 212 10.92 -0.09 -13.19
N GLY A 213 10.60 -0.89 -14.20
CA GLY A 213 9.57 -1.94 -14.08
C GLY A 213 9.86 -2.97 -12.98
N ASP A 214 11.13 -3.37 -12.82
CA ASP A 214 11.54 -4.28 -11.76
C ASP A 214 11.30 -3.71 -10.35
N LEU A 215 11.41 -2.39 -10.16
CA LEU A 215 11.09 -1.73 -8.89
C LEU A 215 9.59 -1.72 -8.64
N ALA A 216 8.77 -1.50 -9.66
CA ALA A 216 7.32 -1.61 -9.55
C ALA A 216 6.91 -3.03 -9.13
N GLU A 217 7.43 -4.05 -9.80
CA GLU A 217 7.12 -5.45 -9.50
C GLU A 217 7.55 -5.88 -8.08
N MET A 218 8.64 -5.32 -7.56
CA MET A 218 9.08 -5.60 -6.18
C MET A 218 8.03 -5.21 -5.13
N THR A 219 7.21 -4.22 -5.42
CA THR A 219 6.18 -3.69 -4.52
C THR A 219 4.82 -4.37 -4.66
N GLY A 220 4.67 -5.28 -5.62
CA GLY A 220 3.39 -5.86 -6.01
C GLY A 220 2.57 -4.97 -6.95
N GLY A 221 3.14 -3.86 -7.42
CA GLY A 221 2.62 -3.07 -8.52
C GLY A 221 3.08 -3.59 -9.87
N HIS A 222 2.97 -2.78 -10.90
CA HIS A 222 3.30 -3.19 -12.27
C HIS A 222 3.63 -2.01 -13.17
N LEU A 223 4.43 -2.28 -14.24
CA LEU A 223 4.67 -1.33 -15.30
C LEU A 223 3.78 -1.66 -16.52
N TYR A 224 2.92 -0.72 -16.87
CA TYR A 224 2.09 -0.76 -18.08
C TYR A 224 2.72 0.10 -19.16
N ARG A 225 3.02 -0.51 -20.32
CA ARG A 225 3.38 0.26 -21.51
C ARG A 225 2.11 0.70 -22.19
N ALA A 226 1.99 2.00 -22.42
CA ALA A 226 0.84 2.61 -23.04
C ALA A 226 1.24 3.56 -24.16
N THR A 227 0.31 3.80 -25.07
CA THR A 227 0.34 4.89 -26.03
C THR A 227 -0.66 5.94 -25.59
N VAL A 228 -0.66 7.11 -26.23
CA VAL A 228 -1.66 8.14 -25.95
C VAL A 228 -3.10 7.66 -26.20
N ASN A 229 -3.29 6.69 -27.11
CA ASN A 229 -4.61 6.20 -27.50
C ASN A 229 -5.23 5.21 -26.46
N ASP A 230 -4.41 4.49 -25.70
CA ASP A 230 -4.85 3.49 -24.72
C ASP A 230 -4.55 3.91 -23.27
N LEU A 231 -4.10 5.14 -23.09
CA LEU A 231 -3.68 5.67 -21.80
C LEU A 231 -4.84 5.75 -20.80
N GLU A 232 -6.01 6.22 -21.21
CA GLU A 232 -7.20 6.25 -20.34
C GLU A 232 -7.61 4.85 -19.90
N GLU A 233 -7.65 3.89 -20.83
CA GLU A 233 -7.99 2.50 -20.52
C GLU A 233 -6.97 1.89 -19.55
N THR A 234 -5.69 2.20 -19.73
CA THR A 234 -4.62 1.76 -18.83
C THR A 234 -4.81 2.34 -17.41
N CYS A 235 -5.13 3.61 -17.31
CA CYS A 235 -5.46 4.26 -16.03
C CYS A 235 -6.66 3.60 -15.35
N GLU A 236 -7.72 3.30 -16.10
CA GLU A 236 -8.90 2.62 -15.57
C GLU A 236 -8.58 1.21 -15.07
N LYS A 237 -7.76 0.44 -15.81
CA LYS A 237 -7.30 -0.89 -15.38
C LYS A 237 -6.55 -0.83 -14.06
N ILE A 238 -5.62 0.13 -13.90
CA ILE A 238 -4.87 0.32 -12.65
C ILE A 238 -5.81 0.69 -11.50
N ALA A 239 -6.76 1.62 -11.73
CA ALA A 239 -7.72 2.02 -10.71
C ALA A 239 -8.60 0.85 -10.24
N LEU A 240 -9.08 0.03 -11.18
CA LEU A 240 -9.87 -1.17 -10.89
C LEU A 240 -9.02 -2.22 -10.14
N GLU A 241 -7.77 -2.42 -10.52
CA GLU A 241 -6.87 -3.33 -9.84
C GLU A 241 -6.62 -2.89 -8.40
N LEU A 242 -6.30 -1.60 -8.18
CA LEU A 242 -6.09 -1.06 -6.85
C LEU A 242 -7.31 -1.22 -5.95
N LYS A 243 -8.54 -1.12 -6.48
CA LYS A 243 -9.77 -1.29 -5.70
C LYS A 243 -10.09 -2.74 -5.37
N ASN A 244 -9.70 -3.67 -6.24
CA ASN A 244 -10.10 -5.08 -6.17
C ASN A 244 -8.93 -5.98 -5.75
N GLN A 245 -8.17 -5.56 -4.75
CA GLN A 245 -7.08 -6.36 -4.18
C GLN A 245 -7.57 -7.16 -2.97
N TYR A 246 -7.03 -8.35 -2.85
CA TYR A 246 -7.13 -9.13 -1.62
C TYR A 246 -6.13 -8.61 -0.61
N VAL A 247 -6.54 -8.55 0.64
CA VAL A 247 -5.67 -8.26 1.78
C VAL A 247 -5.51 -9.54 2.59
N ILE A 248 -4.28 -10.04 2.64
CA ILE A 248 -3.94 -11.26 3.39
C ILE A 248 -3.09 -10.87 4.58
N GLY A 249 -3.50 -11.30 5.78
CA GLY A 249 -2.75 -11.15 7.01
C GLY A 249 -2.30 -12.50 7.57
N TYR A 250 -1.05 -12.61 7.97
CA TYR A 250 -0.52 -13.79 8.64
C TYR A 250 0.39 -13.40 9.81
N GLU A 251 0.52 -14.28 10.79
CA GLU A 251 1.51 -14.17 11.86
C GLU A 251 2.78 -14.90 11.42
N SER A 252 3.91 -14.18 11.34
CA SER A 252 5.18 -14.80 10.95
C SER A 252 5.61 -15.87 11.95
N THR A 253 5.95 -17.06 11.44
CA THR A 253 6.57 -18.12 12.26
C THR A 253 8.00 -17.80 12.65
N ASN A 254 8.65 -16.86 11.93
CA ASN A 254 9.96 -16.31 12.30
C ASN A 254 9.76 -15.05 13.14
N ARG A 255 9.92 -15.18 14.45
CA ARG A 255 9.70 -14.09 15.42
C ARG A 255 10.94 -13.23 15.69
N ASP A 256 12.03 -13.45 14.97
CA ASP A 256 13.26 -12.67 15.14
C ASP A 256 13.05 -11.22 14.71
N LYS A 257 13.27 -10.27 15.62
CA LYS A 257 13.27 -8.83 15.34
C LYS A 257 14.68 -8.38 14.96
N ASP A 258 15.19 -8.91 13.85
CA ASP A 258 16.59 -8.77 13.43
C ASP A 258 16.81 -7.74 12.32
N GLY A 259 15.74 -7.03 11.91
CA GLY A 259 15.78 -6.04 10.83
C GLY A 259 16.10 -6.61 9.45
N LYS A 260 16.15 -7.96 9.30
CA LYS A 260 16.50 -8.56 8.00
C LYS A 260 15.31 -8.61 7.06
N PHE A 261 15.61 -8.63 5.77
CA PHE A 261 14.62 -8.76 4.72
C PHE A 261 14.05 -10.18 4.68
N ARG A 262 12.71 -10.29 4.77
CA ARG A 262 11.94 -11.54 4.64
C ARG A 262 11.35 -11.60 3.24
N LYS A 263 11.66 -12.65 2.49
CA LYS A 263 11.13 -12.84 1.13
C LYS A 263 9.70 -13.38 1.18
N LEU A 264 8.80 -12.75 0.44
CA LEU A 264 7.41 -13.18 0.32
C LEU A 264 7.13 -13.78 -1.05
N ARG A 265 6.25 -14.78 -1.05
CA ARG A 265 5.69 -15.35 -2.26
C ARG A 265 4.24 -15.76 -2.00
N VAL A 266 3.34 -15.26 -2.82
CA VAL A 266 1.93 -15.66 -2.84
C VAL A 266 1.71 -16.60 -4.03
N LYS A 267 0.99 -17.69 -3.79
CA LYS A 267 0.49 -18.59 -4.84
C LYS A 267 -1.03 -18.59 -4.78
N VAL A 268 -1.67 -18.69 -5.94
CA VAL A 268 -3.11 -18.79 -6.06
C VAL A 268 -3.43 -20.04 -6.87
N THR A 269 -4.31 -20.88 -6.32
CA THR A 269 -4.87 -22.02 -7.02
C THR A 269 -6.15 -21.56 -7.72
N PRO A 270 -6.20 -21.53 -9.05
CA PRO A 270 -7.38 -21.09 -9.77
C PRO A 270 -8.57 -22.03 -9.52
N PRO A 271 -9.81 -21.50 -9.48
CA PRO A 271 -11.01 -22.31 -9.46
C PRO A 271 -11.11 -23.20 -10.71
N PRO A 272 -11.86 -24.32 -10.66
CA PRO A 272 -12.10 -25.15 -11.82
C PRO A 272 -12.66 -24.34 -13.00
N GLY A 273 -12.08 -24.53 -14.20
CA GLY A 273 -12.50 -23.81 -15.41
C GLY A 273 -11.80 -22.45 -15.64
N THR A 274 -11.02 -21.99 -14.68
CA THR A 274 -10.19 -20.77 -14.85
C THR A 274 -8.82 -21.17 -15.40
N THR A 275 -8.36 -20.47 -16.47
CA THR A 275 -7.11 -20.86 -17.13
C THR A 275 -5.88 -20.34 -16.38
N ARG A 276 -5.43 -19.14 -16.64
CA ARG A 276 -4.19 -18.57 -16.08
C ARG A 276 -4.52 -17.33 -15.27
N LEU A 277 -3.98 -17.26 -14.05
CA LEU A 277 -4.06 -16.09 -13.20
C LEU A 277 -2.68 -15.42 -13.10
N ASN A 278 -2.66 -14.09 -13.19
CA ASN A 278 -1.51 -13.28 -12.85
C ASN A 278 -1.66 -12.84 -11.39
N VAL A 279 -0.68 -13.18 -10.57
CA VAL A 279 -0.68 -12.87 -9.13
C VAL A 279 0.45 -11.89 -8.84
N ARG A 280 0.12 -10.74 -8.28
CA ARG A 280 1.09 -9.71 -7.90
C ARG A 280 0.94 -9.37 -6.41
N ALA A 281 2.06 -9.39 -5.73
CA ALA A 281 2.19 -9.01 -4.32
C ALA A 281 3.62 -8.51 -4.09
N ARG A 282 3.85 -7.76 -3.03
CA ARG A 282 5.22 -7.36 -2.67
C ARG A 282 6.11 -8.60 -2.48
N ASN A 283 7.38 -8.49 -2.89
CA ASN A 283 8.31 -9.61 -2.85
C ASN A 283 8.99 -9.83 -1.48
N GLY A 284 8.69 -9.00 -0.50
CA GLY A 284 9.21 -9.10 0.86
C GLY A 284 8.99 -7.84 1.69
N TYR A 285 9.52 -7.87 2.90
CA TYR A 285 9.52 -6.77 3.86
C TYR A 285 10.72 -6.88 4.81
N PHE A 286 11.06 -5.81 5.50
CA PHE A 286 12.05 -5.87 6.58
C PHE A 286 11.36 -6.20 7.90
N ALA A 287 11.89 -7.19 8.62
CA ALA A 287 11.46 -7.49 9.98
C ALA A 287 11.66 -6.26 10.88
N ALA A 288 10.86 -6.14 11.94
CA ALA A 288 11.05 -5.07 12.91
C ALA A 288 12.48 -5.12 13.51
N HIS A 289 12.97 -3.96 13.92
CA HIS A 289 14.18 -3.88 14.74
C HIS A 289 13.83 -4.12 16.23
N PRO A 290 14.79 -4.60 17.05
CA PRO A 290 14.60 -4.78 18.49
C PRO A 290 14.18 -3.49 19.19
#